data_591687ce39227c86e3bbef1cd4f2e410
#
_entry.id   591687ce39227c86e3bbef1cd4f2e410
#
_cell.length_a   1.000
_cell.length_b   1.000
_cell.length_c   1.000
_cell.angle_alpha   90.00
_cell.angle_beta   90.00
_cell.angle_gamma   90.00
#
_symmetry.space_group_name_H-M   'P 1'
#
loop_
_entity.id
_entity.type
_entity.pdbx_description
1 polymer ?
#
loop_
_entity_poly.entity_id
_entity_poly.type
_entity_poly.pdbx_seq_one_letter_code
_entity_poly.pdbx_strand_id
1 'polypeptide(L)'
;VGSEMCIRDSIKNDFTGKEFLTTGMRKEVDRCKLAIEEALKGKTVAMISSGDAGVYGMAGIMYQVAAEHPELEIEVVPGITAACSGAAVLGAPLISDFCLISLSDLLTPWEKIEKRLDCASQADFCICLYNPSSFKRHDYLQKACDIMLKNQRPDVPAGIVRNIGRDGENYEITTLQELRDKEVDMFSTVIIGNSQTEVINGKLVTPRGYKL
;
A
#
# COMPACT_ATOMS: atom_id res chain seq x y z
N VAL A 1 -5.39 3.03 -1.18
CA VAL A 1 -6.58 3.89 -1.00
C VAL A 1 -7.25 4.04 -2.37
N GLY A 2 -7.86 2.95 -2.85
CA GLY A 2 -8.72 3.03 -4.02
C GLY A 2 -9.92 3.93 -3.73
N SER A 3 -10.47 4.57 -4.77
CA SER A 3 -11.76 5.25 -4.61
C SER A 3 -12.78 4.21 -4.13
N GLU A 4 -13.67 4.59 -3.23
CA GLU A 4 -14.73 3.75 -2.67
C GLU A 4 -15.57 3.06 -3.75
N MET A 5 -15.80 3.75 -4.87
CA MET A 5 -16.46 3.20 -6.05
C MET A 5 -15.75 1.97 -6.62
N CYS A 6 -14.41 1.98 -6.70
CA CYS A 6 -13.66 0.85 -7.22
C CYS A 6 -13.77 -0.39 -6.33
N ILE A 7 -13.76 -0.23 -4.99
CA ILE A 7 -13.93 -1.36 -4.05
C ILE A 7 -15.34 -1.93 -4.17
N ARG A 8 -16.35 -1.09 -4.12
CA ARG A 8 -17.76 -1.49 -4.28
C ARG A 8 -17.99 -2.24 -5.60
N ASP A 9 -17.46 -1.69 -6.70
CA ASP A 9 -17.67 -2.28 -8.02
C ASP A 9 -16.97 -3.63 -8.18
N SER A 10 -15.86 -3.87 -7.45
CA SER A 10 -15.17 -5.16 -7.45
C SER A 10 -15.99 -6.28 -6.79
N ILE A 11 -16.85 -5.97 -5.82
CA ILE A 11 -17.51 -6.99 -4.97
C ILE A 11 -19.04 -7.04 -5.12
N LYS A 12 -19.67 -6.03 -5.73
CA LYS A 12 -21.15 -5.91 -5.77
C LYS A 12 -21.86 -7.12 -6.38
N ASN A 13 -21.21 -7.79 -7.31
CA ASN A 13 -21.78 -8.96 -7.99
C ASN A 13 -21.68 -10.24 -7.16
N ASP A 14 -20.74 -10.29 -6.19
CA ASP A 14 -20.49 -11.46 -5.35
C ASP A 14 -21.42 -11.49 -4.12
N PHE A 15 -22.01 -10.34 -3.77
CA PHE A 15 -22.85 -10.19 -2.58
C PHE A 15 -24.26 -9.74 -2.95
N THR A 16 -25.04 -10.65 -3.55
CA THR A 16 -26.45 -10.40 -3.86
C THR A 16 -27.31 -10.35 -2.59
N GLY A 17 -28.28 -9.45 -2.55
CA GLY A 17 -29.21 -9.30 -1.42
C GLY A 17 -28.62 -8.64 -0.17
N LYS A 18 -27.42 -8.05 -0.25
CA LYS A 18 -26.84 -7.23 0.81
C LYS A 18 -27.10 -5.74 0.57
N GLU A 19 -27.32 -5.00 1.64
CA GLU A 19 -27.39 -3.55 1.61
C GLU A 19 -25.97 -2.98 1.55
N PHE A 20 -25.69 -2.10 0.58
CA PHE A 20 -24.40 -1.43 0.43
C PHE A 20 -24.52 0.03 0.88
N LEU A 21 -23.80 0.37 1.93
CA LEU A 21 -23.67 1.74 2.41
C LEU A 21 -22.37 2.34 1.90
N THR A 22 -22.39 3.58 1.41
CA THR A 22 -21.24 4.27 0.88
C THR A 22 -21.19 5.70 1.38
N THR A 23 -19.96 6.23 1.54
CA THR A 23 -19.72 7.64 1.84
C THR A 23 -18.76 8.21 0.79
N GLY A 24 -18.65 9.51 0.66
CA GLY A 24 -17.70 10.14 -0.28
C GLY A 24 -16.24 9.94 0.12
N MET A 25 -15.32 10.28 -0.80
CA MET A 25 -13.88 10.30 -0.53
C MET A 25 -13.55 11.26 0.63
N ARG A 26 -12.51 10.93 1.42
CA ARG A 26 -12.06 11.68 2.61
C ARG A 26 -13.11 11.78 3.72
N LYS A 27 -14.01 10.80 3.79
CA LYS A 27 -15.03 10.67 4.82
C LYS A 27 -14.88 9.35 5.58
N GLU A 28 -13.65 8.99 5.90
CA GLU A 28 -13.30 7.75 6.57
C GLU A 28 -13.95 7.66 7.96
N VAL A 29 -13.90 8.75 8.73
CA VAL A 29 -14.55 8.84 10.05
C VAL A 29 -16.06 8.72 9.95
N ASP A 30 -16.69 9.44 8.99
CA ASP A 30 -18.15 9.37 8.77
C ASP A 30 -18.58 7.95 8.40
N ARG A 31 -17.75 7.25 7.60
CA ARG A 31 -17.98 5.85 7.24
C ARG A 31 -17.93 4.92 8.44
N CYS A 32 -16.96 5.11 9.34
CA CYS A 32 -16.88 4.35 10.58
C CYS A 32 -18.10 4.61 11.46
N LYS A 33 -18.51 5.87 11.63
CA LYS A 33 -19.71 6.22 12.39
C LYS A 33 -20.97 5.57 11.82
N LEU A 34 -21.15 5.63 10.51
CA LEU A 34 -22.27 4.98 9.84
C LEU A 34 -22.29 3.46 10.09
N ALA A 35 -21.13 2.81 10.02
CA ALA A 35 -21.03 1.36 10.31
C ALA A 35 -21.40 1.05 11.77
N ILE A 36 -20.97 1.87 12.72
CA ILE A 36 -21.29 1.74 14.15
C ILE A 36 -22.80 1.94 14.37
N GLU A 37 -23.38 2.97 13.78
CA GLU A 37 -24.84 3.24 13.88
C GLU A 37 -25.67 2.06 13.40
N GLU A 38 -25.28 1.40 12.32
CA GLU A 38 -25.97 0.21 11.82
C GLU A 38 -25.75 -1.02 12.72
N ALA A 39 -24.55 -1.19 13.28
CA ALA A 39 -24.25 -2.26 14.21
C ALA A 39 -25.04 -2.11 15.53
N LEU A 40 -25.20 -0.89 16.05
CA LEU A 40 -25.99 -0.59 17.25
C LEU A 40 -27.50 -0.91 17.05
N LYS A 41 -27.98 -0.98 15.79
CA LYS A 41 -29.35 -1.46 15.48
C LYS A 41 -29.46 -2.99 15.47
N GLY A 42 -28.39 -3.69 15.87
CA GLY A 42 -28.33 -5.16 15.90
C GLY A 42 -28.00 -5.81 14.55
N LYS A 43 -27.48 -5.06 13.59
CA LYS A 43 -27.05 -5.60 12.29
C LYS A 43 -25.59 -6.10 12.37
N THR A 44 -25.29 -7.16 11.64
CA THR A 44 -23.91 -7.53 11.32
C THR A 44 -23.41 -6.68 10.18
N VAL A 45 -22.40 -5.87 10.42
CA VAL A 45 -21.85 -4.89 9.45
C VAL A 45 -20.44 -5.29 9.06
N ALA A 46 -20.18 -5.42 7.75
CA ALA A 46 -18.85 -5.64 7.22
C ALA A 46 -18.30 -4.36 6.57
N MET A 47 -17.19 -3.85 7.09
CA MET A 47 -16.45 -2.76 6.43
C MET A 47 -15.40 -3.34 5.50
N ILE A 48 -15.52 -3.03 4.22
CA ILE A 48 -14.64 -3.59 3.19
C ILE A 48 -13.49 -2.64 2.90
N SER A 49 -12.28 -3.18 2.95
CA SER A 49 -11.03 -2.49 2.58
C SER A 49 -10.35 -3.22 1.43
N SER A 50 -9.64 -2.49 0.57
CA SER A 50 -8.75 -3.08 -0.43
C SER A 50 -7.45 -3.51 0.25
N GLY A 51 -6.95 -4.71 -0.06
CA GLY A 51 -5.75 -5.25 0.56
C GLY A 51 -5.99 -5.71 2.00
N ASP A 52 -5.22 -5.22 2.94
CA ASP A 52 -5.35 -5.51 4.37
C ASP A 52 -5.95 -4.31 5.13
N ALA A 53 -6.96 -4.56 5.96
CA ALA A 53 -7.66 -3.51 6.70
C ALA A 53 -6.77 -2.81 7.76
N GLY A 54 -5.72 -3.46 8.25
CA GLY A 54 -4.76 -2.94 9.22
C GLY A 54 -3.58 -2.20 8.60
N VAL A 55 -3.33 -2.37 7.28
CA VAL A 55 -2.19 -1.76 6.59
C VAL A 55 -2.64 -0.57 5.74
N TYR A 56 -2.51 0.64 6.28
CA TYR A 56 -3.05 1.89 5.72
C TYR A 56 -4.55 1.84 5.40
N GLY A 57 -5.27 0.90 6.03
CA GLY A 57 -6.69 0.67 5.88
C GLY A 57 -7.52 1.30 6.99
N MET A 58 -8.76 0.83 7.11
CA MET A 58 -9.77 1.44 7.97
C MET A 58 -9.81 0.88 9.41
N ALA A 59 -9.12 -0.24 9.72
CA ALA A 59 -9.24 -0.91 11.01
C ALA A 59 -8.85 0.00 12.18
N GLY A 60 -7.73 0.75 12.07
CA GLY A 60 -7.29 1.66 13.11
C GLY A 60 -8.29 2.79 13.40
N ILE A 61 -8.90 3.36 12.36
CA ILE A 61 -9.91 4.41 12.50
C ILE A 61 -11.17 3.82 13.14
N MET A 62 -11.56 2.60 12.74
CA MET A 62 -12.73 1.93 13.30
C MET A 62 -12.60 1.74 14.80
N TYR A 63 -11.46 1.23 15.30
CA TYR A 63 -11.21 1.08 16.74
C TYR A 63 -11.25 2.42 17.49
N GLN A 64 -10.71 3.49 16.87
CA GLN A 64 -10.75 4.83 17.49
C GLN A 64 -12.17 5.36 17.61
N VAL A 65 -12.98 5.23 16.56
CA VAL A 65 -14.37 5.73 16.56
C VAL A 65 -15.27 4.87 17.44
N ALA A 66 -15.02 3.57 17.51
CA ALA A 66 -15.79 2.64 18.34
C ALA A 66 -15.39 2.65 19.83
N ALA A 67 -14.39 3.43 20.23
CA ALA A 67 -13.93 3.47 21.63
C ALA A 67 -15.01 3.87 22.64
N GLU A 68 -16.04 4.60 22.22
CA GLU A 68 -17.20 4.98 23.03
C GLU A 68 -18.31 3.92 23.06
N HIS A 69 -18.13 2.80 22.33
CA HIS A 69 -19.11 1.71 22.19
C HIS A 69 -18.49 0.35 22.54
N PRO A 70 -18.12 0.13 23.82
CA PRO A 70 -17.45 -1.10 24.26
C PRO A 70 -18.36 -2.36 24.12
N GLU A 71 -19.65 -2.19 23.92
CA GLU A 71 -20.61 -3.25 23.66
C GLU A 71 -20.52 -3.85 22.26
N LEU A 72 -19.81 -3.19 21.32
CA LEU A 72 -19.63 -3.68 19.96
C LEU A 72 -18.38 -4.56 19.87
N GLU A 73 -18.56 -5.75 19.33
CA GLU A 73 -17.45 -6.63 18.97
C GLU A 73 -16.94 -6.29 17.57
N ILE A 74 -15.64 -6.06 17.46
CA ILE A 74 -14.97 -5.74 16.17
C ILE A 74 -13.96 -6.84 15.89
N GLU A 75 -14.16 -7.55 14.79
CA GLU A 75 -13.22 -8.52 14.24
C GLU A 75 -12.49 -7.92 13.03
N VAL A 76 -11.18 -8.02 12.98
CA VAL A 76 -10.37 -7.65 11.81
C VAL A 76 -9.98 -8.92 11.06
N VAL A 77 -10.55 -9.08 9.88
CA VAL A 77 -10.18 -10.18 8.98
C VAL A 77 -8.93 -9.76 8.18
N PRO A 78 -7.81 -10.47 8.28
CA PRO A 78 -6.58 -10.13 7.56
C PRO A 78 -6.77 -10.30 6.05
N GLY A 79 -6.08 -9.45 5.30
CA GLY A 79 -6.04 -9.49 3.84
C GLY A 79 -4.61 -9.45 3.31
N ILE A 80 -4.43 -9.53 2.00
CA ILE A 80 -3.12 -9.45 1.38
C ILE A 80 -2.87 -8.01 0.96
N THR A 81 -1.98 -7.33 1.69
CA THR A 81 -1.60 -5.95 1.37
C THR A 81 -0.89 -5.86 0.02
N ALA A 82 -1.04 -4.73 -0.67
CA ALA A 82 -0.47 -4.50 -2.01
C ALA A 82 1.06 -4.71 -2.07
N ALA A 83 1.80 -4.52 -0.98
CA ALA A 83 3.22 -4.84 -0.94
C ALA A 83 3.48 -6.32 -1.18
N CYS A 84 2.76 -7.21 -0.49
CA CYS A 84 2.92 -8.66 -0.64
C CYS A 84 2.37 -9.14 -2.00
N SER A 85 1.21 -8.63 -2.42
CA SER A 85 0.63 -8.98 -3.72
C SER A 85 1.52 -8.50 -4.87
N GLY A 86 2.02 -7.27 -4.81
CA GLY A 86 2.94 -6.72 -5.82
C GLY A 86 4.29 -7.42 -5.83
N ALA A 87 4.81 -7.79 -4.66
CA ALA A 87 6.04 -8.58 -4.57
C ALA A 87 5.89 -9.95 -5.28
N ALA A 88 4.73 -10.61 -5.12
CA ALA A 88 4.46 -11.88 -5.80
C ALA A 88 4.43 -11.73 -7.32
N VAL A 89 3.91 -10.62 -7.85
CA VAL A 89 3.94 -10.31 -9.29
C VAL A 89 5.37 -10.10 -9.77
N LEU A 90 6.19 -9.38 -9.00
CA LEU A 90 7.59 -9.07 -9.34
C LEU A 90 8.54 -10.25 -9.15
N GLY A 91 8.21 -11.21 -8.27
CA GLY A 91 9.06 -12.35 -7.91
C GLY A 91 9.13 -12.58 -6.41
N ALA A 92 10.30 -12.40 -5.81
CA ALA A 92 10.53 -12.55 -4.37
C ALA A 92 11.44 -11.45 -3.80
N PRO A 93 11.12 -10.15 -3.97
CA PRO A 93 11.97 -9.06 -3.49
C PRO A 93 11.94 -8.88 -1.96
N LEU A 94 10.89 -9.38 -1.28
CA LEU A 94 10.65 -9.14 0.15
C LEU A 94 11.01 -10.33 1.05
N ILE A 95 11.93 -11.18 0.63
CA ILE A 95 12.34 -12.35 1.41
C ILE A 95 13.23 -12.01 2.61
N SER A 96 13.80 -10.80 2.62
CA SER A 96 14.56 -10.20 3.71
C SER A 96 13.74 -9.11 4.39
N ASP A 97 14.37 -8.34 5.30
CA ASP A 97 13.72 -7.24 6.00
C ASP A 97 13.25 -6.17 5.02
N PHE A 98 12.03 -5.72 5.21
CA PHE A 98 11.43 -4.68 4.37
C PHE A 98 10.59 -3.71 5.18
N CYS A 99 10.34 -2.55 4.61
CA CYS A 99 9.45 -1.56 5.20
C CYS A 99 8.41 -1.04 4.20
N LEU A 100 7.30 -0.55 4.74
CA LEU A 100 6.21 0.11 4.01
C LEU A 100 6.23 1.59 4.32
N ILE A 101 6.32 2.43 3.28
CA ILE A 101 6.29 3.88 3.42
C ILE A 101 5.24 4.45 2.47
N SER A 102 4.27 5.16 3.02
CA SER A 102 3.33 5.93 2.21
C SER A 102 3.89 7.31 1.93
N LEU A 103 3.89 7.71 0.66
CA LEU A 103 4.28 9.06 0.24
C LEU A 103 3.14 10.08 0.38
N SER A 104 2.02 9.70 1.00
CA SER A 104 0.92 10.62 1.26
C SER A 104 1.21 11.54 2.45
N ASP A 105 1.29 12.84 2.18
CA ASP A 105 1.50 13.89 3.16
C ASP A 105 0.20 14.48 3.75
N LEU A 106 -0.94 13.84 3.51
CA LEU A 106 -2.24 14.31 4.00
C LEU A 106 -2.35 14.31 5.53
N LEU A 107 -1.78 13.28 6.18
CA LEU A 107 -1.82 13.08 7.63
C LEU A 107 -0.43 12.98 8.25
N THR A 108 0.62 12.92 7.44
CA THR A 108 2.01 12.80 7.89
C THR A 108 2.83 13.88 7.22
N PRO A 109 3.49 14.79 7.96
CA PRO A 109 4.34 15.82 7.37
C PRO A 109 5.43 15.23 6.48
N TRP A 110 5.76 15.91 5.38
CA TRP A 110 6.74 15.43 4.40
C TRP A 110 8.11 15.18 5.03
N GLU A 111 8.56 16.03 5.93
CA GLU A 111 9.84 15.90 6.63
C GLU A 111 9.95 14.56 7.40
N LYS A 112 8.80 14.06 7.89
CA LYS A 112 8.75 12.75 8.55
C LYS A 112 8.84 11.60 7.55
N ILE A 113 8.26 11.76 6.36
CA ILE A 113 8.36 10.80 5.26
C ILE A 113 9.80 10.76 4.76
N GLU A 114 10.42 11.91 4.51
CA GLU A 114 11.84 12.05 4.16
C GLU A 114 12.76 11.29 5.11
N LYS A 115 12.60 11.56 6.41
CA LYS A 115 13.40 10.89 7.44
C LYS A 115 13.24 9.37 7.40
N ARG A 116 12.02 8.87 7.16
CA ARG A 116 11.77 7.42 7.05
C ARG A 116 12.46 6.82 5.83
N LEU A 117 12.40 7.49 4.67
CA LEU A 117 13.08 7.08 3.44
C LEU A 117 14.59 7.04 3.63
N ASP A 118 15.16 8.09 4.23
CA ASP A 118 16.58 8.20 4.50
C ASP A 118 17.06 7.09 5.46
N CYS A 119 16.40 6.91 6.59
CA CYS A 119 16.75 5.86 7.56
C CYS A 119 16.62 4.45 6.96
N ALA A 120 15.54 4.18 6.21
CA ALA A 120 15.30 2.87 5.61
C ALA A 120 16.35 2.54 4.54
N SER A 121 16.73 3.52 3.71
CA SER A 121 17.76 3.33 2.69
C SER A 121 19.17 3.18 3.30
N GLN A 122 19.48 3.89 4.38
CA GLN A 122 20.75 3.71 5.13
C GLN A 122 20.83 2.32 5.78
N ALA A 123 19.70 1.79 6.27
CA ALA A 123 19.65 0.48 6.91
C ALA A 123 19.51 -0.68 5.90
N ASP A 124 19.60 -0.40 4.61
CA ASP A 124 19.53 -1.39 3.53
C ASP A 124 18.25 -2.24 3.50
N PHE A 125 17.12 -1.66 3.89
CA PHE A 125 15.80 -2.32 3.75
C PHE A 125 15.36 -2.41 2.29
N CYS A 126 14.62 -3.47 1.95
CA CYS A 126 13.73 -3.40 0.79
C CYS A 126 12.58 -2.44 1.11
N ILE A 127 12.28 -1.48 0.23
CA ILE A 127 11.33 -0.40 0.49
C ILE A 127 10.12 -0.51 -0.42
N CYS A 128 8.93 -0.65 0.17
CA CYS A 128 7.67 -0.62 -0.56
C CYS A 128 7.03 0.77 -0.41
N LEU A 129 6.80 1.45 -1.53
CA LEU A 129 6.17 2.76 -1.54
C LEU A 129 4.68 2.66 -1.91
N TYR A 130 3.84 3.21 -1.04
CA TYR A 130 2.40 3.39 -1.27
C TYR A 130 2.09 4.85 -1.60
N ASN A 131 1.03 5.07 -2.38
CA ASN A 131 0.64 6.40 -2.84
C ASN A 131 1.79 7.16 -3.53
N PRO A 132 2.51 6.54 -4.49
CA PRO A 132 3.71 7.11 -5.08
C PRO A 132 3.41 8.37 -5.90
N SER A 133 2.17 8.56 -6.34
CA SER A 133 1.73 9.76 -7.05
C SER A 133 0.26 10.05 -6.81
N SER A 134 -0.13 11.31 -6.98
CA SER A 134 -1.50 11.77 -7.09
C SER A 134 -1.53 13.10 -7.84
N PHE A 135 -2.72 13.60 -8.20
CA PHE A 135 -2.87 14.86 -8.94
C PHE A 135 -2.09 16.05 -8.37
N LYS A 136 -1.90 16.11 -7.04
CA LYS A 136 -1.14 17.18 -6.35
C LYS A 136 0.28 16.77 -5.94
N ARG A 137 0.70 15.52 -6.20
CA ARG A 137 1.95 14.93 -5.71
C ARG A 137 2.62 14.09 -6.79
N HIS A 138 2.72 14.64 -8.00
CA HIS A 138 3.33 13.95 -9.14
C HIS A 138 4.85 13.87 -9.07
N ASP A 139 5.50 14.69 -8.25
CA ASP A 139 6.95 14.75 -8.04
C ASP A 139 7.43 13.95 -6.80
N TYR A 140 6.51 13.31 -6.04
CA TYR A 140 6.88 12.66 -4.78
C TYR A 140 7.69 11.38 -4.97
N LEU A 141 7.45 10.62 -6.04
CA LEU A 141 8.31 9.49 -6.38
C LEU A 141 9.73 9.96 -6.69
N GLN A 142 9.89 11.01 -7.49
CA GLN A 142 11.17 11.60 -7.82
C GLN A 142 11.93 12.03 -6.56
N LYS A 143 11.28 12.77 -5.66
CA LYS A 143 11.85 13.20 -4.38
C LYS A 143 12.26 12.01 -3.51
N ALA A 144 11.45 10.95 -3.45
CA ALA A 144 11.75 9.75 -2.71
C ALA A 144 13.00 9.05 -3.27
N CYS A 145 13.12 8.92 -4.59
CA CYS A 145 14.31 8.38 -5.25
C CYS A 145 15.54 9.24 -4.98
N ASP A 146 15.44 10.57 -5.06
CA ASP A 146 16.55 11.49 -4.77
C ASP A 146 17.08 11.35 -3.33
N ILE A 147 16.21 11.03 -2.37
CA ILE A 147 16.61 10.75 -0.97
C ILE A 147 17.35 9.42 -0.89
N MET A 148 16.78 8.34 -1.47
CA MET A 148 17.35 7.00 -1.40
C MET A 148 18.67 6.89 -2.15
N LEU A 149 18.84 7.59 -3.28
CA LEU A 149 20.07 7.66 -4.06
C LEU A 149 21.28 8.25 -3.29
N LYS A 150 21.05 8.92 -2.16
CA LYS A 150 22.15 9.37 -1.27
C LYS A 150 22.80 8.20 -0.53
N ASN A 151 22.10 7.10 -0.35
CA ASN A 151 22.51 5.96 0.47
C ASN A 151 22.63 4.65 -0.31
N GLN A 152 21.91 4.50 -1.40
CA GLN A 152 21.87 3.30 -2.22
C GLN A 152 22.51 3.53 -3.59
N ARG A 153 22.99 2.44 -4.21
CA ARG A 153 23.54 2.48 -5.56
C ARG A 153 22.47 2.82 -6.59
N PRO A 154 22.81 3.56 -7.66
CA PRO A 154 21.85 3.92 -8.72
C PRO A 154 21.22 2.70 -9.43
N ASP A 155 21.97 1.60 -9.51
CA ASP A 155 21.60 0.37 -10.21
C ASP A 155 20.82 -0.64 -9.35
N VAL A 156 20.47 -0.29 -8.11
CA VAL A 156 19.60 -1.14 -7.27
C VAL A 156 18.30 -1.45 -8.03
N PRO A 157 17.96 -2.75 -8.18
CA PRO A 157 16.75 -3.13 -8.90
C PRO A 157 15.49 -2.65 -8.19
N ALA A 158 14.53 -2.15 -8.97
CA ALA A 158 13.23 -1.70 -8.50
C ALA A 158 12.13 -2.22 -9.42
N GLY A 159 10.91 -2.28 -8.93
CA GLY A 159 9.74 -2.69 -9.70
C GLY A 159 8.53 -1.81 -9.43
N ILE A 160 7.74 -1.60 -10.47
CA ILE A 160 6.45 -0.94 -10.41
C ILE A 160 5.39 -1.99 -10.77
N VAL A 161 4.38 -2.16 -9.94
CA VAL A 161 3.22 -3.00 -10.26
C VAL A 161 1.98 -2.13 -10.28
N ARG A 162 1.19 -2.24 -11.33
CA ARG A 162 -0.03 -1.46 -11.55
C ARG A 162 -1.24 -2.37 -11.56
N ASN A 163 -2.35 -1.90 -11.02
CA ASN A 163 -3.64 -2.59 -11.02
C ASN A 163 -3.60 -4.01 -10.43
N ILE A 164 -2.86 -4.22 -9.34
CA ILE A 164 -2.68 -5.52 -8.69
C ILE A 164 -4.04 -6.20 -8.45
N GLY A 165 -4.21 -7.42 -8.98
CA GLY A 165 -5.44 -8.22 -8.86
C GLY A 165 -6.65 -7.66 -9.61
N ARG A 166 -6.44 -6.81 -10.61
CA ARG A 166 -7.48 -6.17 -11.43
C ARG A 166 -7.21 -6.32 -12.91
N ASP A 167 -8.22 -6.03 -13.72
CA ASP A 167 -8.03 -5.94 -15.16
C ASP A 167 -6.95 -4.91 -15.49
N GLY A 168 -6.05 -5.29 -16.39
CA GLY A 168 -4.90 -4.48 -16.77
C GLY A 168 -3.72 -4.54 -15.78
N GLU A 169 -3.65 -5.56 -14.91
CA GLU A 169 -2.46 -5.82 -14.11
C GLU A 169 -1.22 -5.91 -15.01
N ASN A 170 -0.23 -5.12 -14.69
CA ASN A 170 1.06 -5.13 -15.38
C ASN A 170 2.18 -4.73 -14.42
N TYR A 171 3.41 -5.07 -14.80
CA TYR A 171 4.59 -4.68 -14.04
C TYR A 171 5.75 -4.27 -14.93
N GLU A 172 6.64 -3.50 -14.37
CA GLU A 172 7.88 -3.07 -14.98
C GLU A 172 9.02 -3.24 -13.97
N ILE A 173 10.15 -3.83 -14.41
CA ILE A 173 11.39 -3.88 -13.64
C ILE A 173 12.32 -2.80 -14.19
N THR A 174 12.93 -2.06 -13.30
CA THR A 174 13.80 -0.92 -13.59
C THR A 174 14.91 -0.81 -12.53
N THR A 175 15.66 0.26 -12.51
CA THR A 175 16.64 0.58 -11.47
C THR A 175 16.17 1.77 -10.62
N LEU A 176 16.75 1.97 -9.43
CA LEU A 176 16.43 3.11 -8.59
C LEU A 176 16.66 4.45 -9.31
N GLN A 177 17.71 4.55 -10.12
CA GLN A 177 18.01 5.74 -10.92
C GLN A 177 16.94 6.01 -11.98
N GLU A 178 16.53 4.98 -12.71
CA GLU A 178 15.51 5.13 -13.76
C GLU A 178 14.10 5.32 -13.20
N LEU A 179 13.82 4.70 -12.03
CA LEU A 179 12.55 4.81 -11.31
C LEU A 179 12.18 6.27 -11.03
N ARG A 180 13.19 7.10 -10.79
CA ARG A 180 13.08 8.53 -10.53
C ARG A 180 12.22 9.28 -11.55
N ASP A 181 12.32 8.87 -12.81
CA ASP A 181 11.67 9.55 -13.94
C ASP A 181 10.49 8.75 -14.52
N LYS A 182 10.05 7.69 -13.81
CA LYS A 182 8.91 6.87 -14.23
C LYS A 182 7.57 7.50 -13.85
N GLU A 183 6.61 7.36 -14.74
CA GLU A 183 5.24 7.73 -14.45
C GLU A 183 4.55 6.65 -13.62
N VAL A 184 3.94 7.07 -12.53
CA VAL A 184 3.15 6.24 -11.62
C VAL A 184 1.87 6.95 -11.24
N ASP A 185 0.87 6.18 -10.85
CA ASP A 185 -0.43 6.68 -10.42
C ASP A 185 -0.80 6.16 -9.02
N MET A 186 -2.03 6.42 -8.60
CA MET A 186 -2.55 5.97 -7.31
C MET A 186 -2.83 4.46 -7.24
N PHE A 187 -2.81 3.74 -8.38
CA PHE A 187 -2.98 2.29 -8.47
C PHE A 187 -1.64 1.57 -8.58
N SER A 188 -0.55 2.31 -8.50
CA SER A 188 0.81 1.79 -8.57
C SER A 188 1.34 1.49 -7.17
N THR A 189 2.00 0.35 -7.03
CA THR A 189 2.84 -0.01 -5.89
C THR A 189 4.27 -0.13 -6.38
N VAL A 190 5.20 0.55 -5.71
CA VAL A 190 6.61 0.54 -6.08
C VAL A 190 7.39 -0.26 -5.03
N ILE A 191 8.28 -1.13 -5.48
CA ILE A 191 9.16 -1.92 -4.62
C ILE A 191 10.59 -1.67 -5.05
N ILE A 192 11.40 -1.13 -4.14
CA ILE A 192 12.82 -0.92 -4.32
C ILE A 192 13.56 -2.00 -3.55
N GLY A 193 14.47 -2.71 -4.21
CA GLY A 193 15.30 -3.70 -3.58
C GLY A 193 16.33 -3.11 -2.62
N ASN A 194 17.16 -3.96 -2.05
CA ASN A 194 18.32 -3.59 -1.24
C ASN A 194 19.64 -3.89 -1.98
N SER A 195 20.77 -3.78 -1.31
CA SER A 195 22.10 -4.02 -1.88
C SER A 195 22.29 -5.43 -2.46
N GLN A 196 21.47 -6.41 -2.04
CA GLN A 196 21.55 -7.81 -2.45
C GLN A 196 20.50 -8.21 -3.50
N THR A 197 19.54 -7.32 -3.77
CA THR A 197 18.47 -7.61 -4.74
C THR A 197 19.04 -7.73 -6.15
N GLU A 198 18.62 -8.76 -6.86
CA GLU A 198 19.05 -9.08 -8.23
C GLU A 198 17.83 -9.29 -9.14
N VAL A 199 18.06 -9.20 -10.44
CA VAL A 199 17.09 -9.61 -11.47
C VAL A 199 17.45 -10.99 -11.97
N ILE A 200 16.67 -12.00 -11.60
CA ILE A 200 16.88 -13.38 -11.99
C ILE A 200 15.73 -13.80 -12.91
N ASN A 201 16.05 -14.15 -14.16
CA ASN A 201 15.06 -14.55 -15.18
C ASN A 201 13.88 -13.58 -15.31
N GLY A 202 14.17 -12.28 -15.29
CA GLY A 202 13.15 -11.23 -15.41
C GLY A 202 12.29 -11.03 -14.16
N LYS A 203 12.73 -11.53 -13.00
CA LYS A 203 12.06 -11.34 -11.70
C LYS A 203 13.00 -10.71 -10.68
N LEU A 204 12.43 -9.88 -9.81
CA LEU A 204 13.15 -9.33 -8.65
C LEU A 204 13.28 -10.39 -7.56
N VAL A 205 14.49 -10.64 -7.13
CA VAL A 205 14.80 -11.60 -6.05
C VAL A 205 15.82 -11.00 -5.10
N THR A 206 15.51 -11.03 -3.80
CA THR A 206 16.48 -10.70 -2.75
C THR A 206 16.96 -12.00 -2.11
N PRO A 207 18.23 -12.44 -2.33
CA PRO A 207 18.73 -13.68 -1.77
C PRO A 207 18.76 -13.68 -0.23
N ARG A 208 18.49 -14.84 0.39
CA ARG A 208 18.65 -15.03 1.85
C ARG A 208 20.04 -15.45 2.29
N GLY A 209 20.99 -15.54 1.35
CA GLY A 209 22.37 -15.91 1.65
C GLY A 209 22.58 -17.43 1.78
N TYR A 210 21.69 -18.27 1.29
CA TYR A 210 21.94 -19.70 1.17
C TYR A 210 23.06 -19.95 0.16
N LYS A 211 23.98 -20.88 0.48
CA LYS A 211 24.94 -21.41 -0.49
C LYS A 211 24.21 -22.44 -1.34
N LEU A 212 24.06 -22.14 -2.61
CA LEU A 212 23.44 -23.01 -3.61
C LEU A 212 24.51 -23.85 -4.33
#